data_0c7dd2515ebb4d5dedf533c61d70bb1d
#
_entry.id   0c7dd2515ebb4d5dedf533c61d70bb1d
#
_cell.length_a   1.000
_cell.length_b   1.000
_cell.length_c   1.000
_cell.angle_alpha   90.00
_cell.angle_beta   90.00
_cell.angle_gamma   90.00
#
_symmetry.space_group_name_H-M   'P 1'
#
loop_
_entity.id
_entity.type
_entity.pdbx_description
1 polymer ?
#
loop_
_entity_poly.entity_id
_entity_poly.type
_entity_poly.pdbx_seq_one_letter_code
_entity_poly.pdbx_strand_id
1 'polypeptide(L)'
;MKTIVGFNRLLLLFIGFVFFLVLVRIFFSGNIRYVSMLWNIFLGWIPYALAGFFSSALKKEGWKKLLLFFTWLVFFPNALYMDTDLIHLNEDSNVPVWYDAVLLFASSFIGIVMAFVSLRKAEKCLGRLFPAKKVTFIIPAILF
;
A
#
# COMPACT_ATOMS: atom_id res chain seq x y z
N MET A 1 9.29 -19.12 6.88
CA MET A 1 8.00 -19.31 6.16
C MET A 1 6.79 -19.01 7.03
N LYS A 2 6.69 -19.51 8.27
CA LYS A 2 5.54 -19.26 9.18
C LYS A 2 5.26 -17.77 9.46
N THR A 3 6.28 -16.93 9.61
CA THR A 3 6.13 -15.49 9.91
C THR A 3 5.52 -14.69 8.75
N ILE A 4 5.82 -15.02 7.50
CA ILE A 4 5.27 -14.34 6.32
C ILE A 4 3.79 -14.69 6.12
N VAL A 5 3.43 -15.95 6.36
CA VAL A 5 2.02 -16.40 6.28
C VAL A 5 1.18 -15.70 7.35
N GLY A 6 1.72 -15.58 8.58
CA GLY A 6 1.05 -14.86 9.67
C GLY A 6 0.85 -13.37 9.36
N PHE A 7 1.85 -12.71 8.79
CA PHE A 7 1.77 -11.31 8.40
C PHE A 7 0.70 -11.08 7.32
N ASN A 8 0.68 -11.89 6.26
CA ASN A 8 -0.32 -11.76 5.20
C ASN A 8 -1.74 -11.98 5.73
N ARG A 9 -1.93 -12.93 6.67
CA ARG A 9 -3.22 -13.17 7.31
C ARG A 9 -3.67 -11.98 8.14
N LEU A 10 -2.76 -11.38 8.91
CA LEU A 10 -3.05 -10.18 9.69
C LEU A 10 -3.44 -9.00 8.79
N LEU A 11 -2.70 -8.79 7.69
CA LEU A 11 -3.00 -7.75 6.72
C LEU A 11 -4.39 -7.94 6.10
N LEU A 12 -4.75 -9.17 5.73
CA LEU A 12 -6.08 -9.49 5.19
C LEU A 12 -7.19 -9.24 6.21
N LEU A 13 -6.97 -9.56 7.48
CA LEU A 13 -7.93 -9.25 8.56
C LEU A 13 -8.12 -7.75 8.72
N PHE A 14 -7.03 -6.96 8.63
CA PHE A 14 -7.11 -5.50 8.71
C PHE A 14 -7.84 -4.90 7.51
N ILE A 15 -7.59 -5.39 6.28
CA ILE A 15 -8.34 -4.99 5.08
C ILE A 15 -9.82 -5.35 5.24
N GLY A 16 -10.14 -6.53 5.74
CA GLY A 16 -11.51 -6.95 6.03
C GLY A 16 -12.20 -6.05 7.07
N PHE A 17 -11.46 -5.60 8.08
CA PHE A 17 -11.96 -4.64 9.06
C PHE A 17 -12.30 -3.29 8.42
N VAL A 18 -11.42 -2.73 7.58
CA VAL A 18 -11.72 -1.48 6.87
C VAL A 18 -12.90 -1.65 5.91
N PHE A 19 -12.98 -2.77 5.20
CA PHE A 19 -14.12 -3.08 4.35
C PHE A 19 -15.42 -3.09 5.15
N PHE A 20 -15.43 -3.72 6.31
CA PHE A 20 -16.60 -3.72 7.21
C PHE A 20 -16.97 -2.30 7.66
N LEU A 21 -15.99 -1.46 8.05
CA LEU A 21 -16.25 -0.08 8.43
C LEU A 21 -16.88 0.72 7.29
N VAL A 22 -16.40 0.55 6.04
CA VAL A 22 -16.98 1.21 4.86
C VAL A 22 -18.43 0.77 4.64
N LEU A 23 -18.74 -0.52 4.76
CA LEU A 23 -20.11 -1.03 4.61
C LEU A 23 -21.05 -0.44 5.67
N VAL A 24 -20.63 -0.43 6.93
CA VAL A 24 -21.40 0.15 8.03
C VAL A 24 -21.66 1.64 7.77
N ARG A 25 -20.64 2.38 7.31
CA ARG A 25 -20.80 3.80 6.99
C ARG A 25 -21.81 4.04 5.86
N ILE A 26 -21.75 3.25 4.79
CA ILE A 26 -22.70 3.35 3.68
C ILE A 26 -24.12 3.09 4.18
N PHE A 27 -24.30 2.09 5.03
CA PHE A 27 -25.60 1.72 5.57
C PHE A 27 -26.22 2.86 6.39
N PHE A 28 -25.41 3.58 7.20
CA PHE A 28 -25.91 4.67 8.05
C PHE A 28 -26.03 6.01 7.31
N SER A 29 -25.15 6.33 6.38
CA SER A 29 -25.10 7.64 5.72
C SER A 29 -25.78 7.67 4.34
N GLY A 30 -25.96 6.50 3.70
CA GLY A 30 -26.38 6.41 2.31
C GLY A 30 -25.36 6.96 1.30
N ASN A 31 -24.20 7.41 1.75
CA ASN A 31 -23.17 8.05 0.92
C ASN A 31 -22.04 7.07 0.60
N ILE A 32 -21.68 6.97 -0.70
CA ILE A 32 -20.65 6.06 -1.21
C ILE A 32 -19.25 6.69 -1.28
N ARG A 33 -19.05 7.93 -0.79
CA ARG A 33 -17.79 8.67 -0.88
C ARG A 33 -16.59 7.84 -0.43
N TYR A 34 -16.68 7.16 0.70
CA TYR A 34 -15.58 6.39 1.27
C TYR A 34 -15.31 5.03 0.61
N VAL A 35 -16.06 4.69 -0.44
CA VAL A 35 -15.70 3.55 -1.32
C VAL A 35 -14.34 3.78 -2.00
N SER A 36 -13.97 5.03 -2.23
CA SER A 36 -12.64 5.40 -2.72
C SER A 36 -11.50 4.85 -1.86
N MET A 37 -11.71 4.68 -0.54
CA MET A 37 -10.72 4.06 0.35
C MET A 37 -10.40 2.62 -0.04
N LEU A 38 -11.42 1.85 -0.41
CA LEU A 38 -11.23 0.46 -0.87
C LEU A 38 -10.48 0.43 -2.20
N TRP A 39 -10.76 1.39 -3.09
CA TRP A 39 -10.02 1.54 -4.33
C TRP A 39 -8.55 1.90 -4.08
N ASN A 40 -8.28 2.81 -3.15
CA ASN A 40 -6.92 3.20 -2.77
C ASN A 40 -6.15 2.03 -2.13
N ILE A 41 -6.80 1.23 -1.27
CA ILE A 41 -6.22 -0.01 -0.73
C ILE A 41 -5.86 -0.97 -1.85
N PHE A 42 -6.73 -1.15 -2.84
CA PHE A 42 -6.46 -2.00 -4.00
C PHE A 42 -5.25 -1.48 -4.80
N LEU A 43 -5.17 -0.18 -5.09
CA LEU A 43 -4.04 0.42 -5.77
C LEU A 43 -2.73 0.28 -4.98
N GLY A 44 -2.78 0.44 -3.66
CA GLY A 44 -1.63 0.23 -2.77
C GLY A 44 -1.19 -1.23 -2.67
N TRP A 45 -2.12 -2.18 -2.88
CA TRP A 45 -1.81 -3.60 -2.91
C TRP A 45 -0.98 -3.99 -4.15
N ILE A 46 -1.14 -3.30 -5.29
CA ILE A 46 -0.41 -3.59 -6.53
C ILE A 46 1.11 -3.58 -6.32
N PRO A 47 1.74 -2.49 -5.82
CA PRO A 47 3.20 -2.49 -5.59
C PRO A 47 3.63 -3.52 -4.54
N TYR A 48 2.81 -3.80 -3.54
CA TYR A 48 3.08 -4.86 -2.56
C TYR A 48 3.16 -6.24 -3.22
N ALA A 49 2.22 -6.56 -4.13
CA ALA A 49 2.19 -7.81 -4.88
C ALA A 49 3.37 -7.88 -5.89
N LEU A 50 3.61 -6.81 -6.66
CA LEU A 50 4.73 -6.73 -7.61
C LEU A 50 6.08 -6.95 -6.93
N ALA A 51 6.28 -6.35 -5.74
CA ALA A 51 7.50 -6.56 -4.96
C ALA A 51 7.70 -8.02 -4.52
N GLY A 52 6.63 -8.81 -4.42
CA GLY A 52 6.70 -10.26 -4.21
C GLY A 52 7.37 -11.02 -5.36
N PHE A 53 7.25 -10.52 -6.58
CA PHE A 53 7.83 -11.14 -7.78
C PHE A 53 9.28 -10.75 -8.05
N PHE A 54 9.85 -9.77 -7.33
CA PHE A 54 11.23 -9.32 -7.57
C PHE A 54 12.27 -10.45 -7.45
N SER A 55 12.13 -11.34 -6.50
CA SER A 55 13.06 -12.47 -6.34
C SER A 55 13.04 -13.44 -7.53
N SER A 56 11.87 -13.67 -8.11
CA SER A 56 11.70 -14.49 -9.32
C SER A 56 12.18 -13.75 -10.56
N ALA A 57 12.02 -12.43 -10.60
CA ALA A 57 12.46 -11.59 -11.71
C ALA A 57 13.98 -11.54 -11.84
N LEU A 58 14.75 -11.77 -10.76
CA LEU A 58 16.21 -11.84 -10.81
C LEU A 58 16.73 -12.93 -11.77
N LYS A 59 15.93 -13.98 -12.02
CA LYS A 59 16.24 -15.08 -12.94
C LYS A 59 15.82 -14.81 -14.38
N LYS A 60 15.10 -13.70 -14.63
CA LYS A 60 14.56 -13.36 -15.96
C LYS A 60 15.53 -12.49 -16.76
N GLU A 61 15.22 -12.26 -18.04
CA GLU A 61 15.94 -11.35 -18.94
C GLU A 61 15.95 -9.91 -18.42
N GLY A 62 16.97 -9.14 -18.76
CA GLY A 62 17.23 -7.80 -18.22
C GLY A 62 16.06 -6.83 -18.39
N TRP A 63 15.43 -6.78 -19.57
CA TRP A 63 14.32 -5.88 -19.85
C TRP A 63 13.05 -6.20 -19.03
N LYS A 64 12.79 -7.48 -18.72
CA LYS A 64 11.64 -7.90 -17.88
C LYS A 64 11.82 -7.44 -16.42
N LYS A 65 13.06 -7.37 -15.94
CA LYS A 65 13.38 -6.79 -14.61
C LYS A 65 13.09 -5.30 -14.58
N LEU A 66 13.54 -4.61 -15.63
CA LEU A 66 13.34 -3.17 -15.77
C LEU A 66 11.86 -2.83 -15.83
N LEU A 67 11.09 -3.55 -16.66
CA LEU A 67 9.64 -3.37 -16.76
C LEU A 67 8.94 -3.58 -15.41
N LEU A 68 9.28 -4.66 -14.69
CA LEU A 68 8.69 -4.93 -13.37
C LEU A 68 9.03 -3.83 -12.37
N PHE A 69 10.27 -3.33 -12.38
CA PHE A 69 10.70 -2.26 -11.49
C PHE A 69 10.00 -0.93 -11.82
N PHE A 70 9.90 -0.56 -13.10
CA PHE A 70 9.18 0.65 -13.51
C PHE A 70 7.68 0.56 -13.18
N THR A 71 7.04 -0.57 -13.43
CA THR A 71 5.63 -0.76 -13.05
C THR A 71 5.45 -0.62 -11.54
N TRP A 72 6.33 -1.24 -10.75
CA TRP A 72 6.34 -1.07 -9.31
C TRP A 72 6.49 0.40 -8.90
N LEU A 73 7.44 1.12 -9.50
CA LEU A 73 7.73 2.52 -9.17
C LEU A 73 6.54 3.45 -9.49
N VAL A 74 5.83 3.21 -10.59
CA VAL A 74 4.63 3.99 -10.98
C VAL A 74 3.49 3.79 -10.00
N PHE A 75 3.30 2.57 -9.49
CA PHE A 75 2.22 2.28 -8.55
C PHE A 75 2.60 2.52 -7.08
N PHE A 76 3.88 2.61 -6.75
CA PHE A 76 4.35 2.77 -5.38
C PHE A 76 3.79 4.00 -4.65
N PRO A 77 3.70 5.21 -5.26
CA PRO A 77 3.13 6.39 -4.62
C PRO A 77 1.67 6.19 -4.18
N ASN A 78 0.89 5.35 -4.88
CA ASN A 78 -0.51 5.11 -4.53
C ASN A 78 -0.66 4.46 -3.15
N ALA A 79 0.33 3.70 -2.67
CA ALA A 79 0.30 3.13 -1.34
C ALA A 79 0.44 4.19 -0.23
N LEU A 80 1.07 5.33 -0.53
CA LEU A 80 1.23 6.47 0.39
C LEU A 80 0.12 7.51 0.22
N TYR A 81 -0.58 7.52 -0.93
CA TYR A 81 -1.60 8.52 -1.24
C TYR A 81 -2.81 8.49 -0.29
N MET A 82 -3.06 7.37 0.38
CA MET A 82 -4.13 7.23 1.38
C MET A 82 -4.01 8.20 2.55
N ASP A 83 -2.81 8.71 2.84
CA ASP A 83 -2.59 9.68 3.92
C ASP A 83 -3.18 11.05 3.58
N THR A 84 -3.29 11.39 2.29
CA THR A 84 -3.89 12.66 1.84
C THR A 84 -5.40 12.71 2.03
N ASP A 85 -6.06 11.56 2.10
CA ASP A 85 -7.50 11.46 2.31
C ASP A 85 -7.93 11.92 3.72
N LEU A 86 -6.99 12.04 4.66
CA LEU A 86 -7.22 12.63 5.98
C LEU A 86 -7.70 14.11 5.92
N ILE A 87 -7.44 14.81 4.82
CA ILE A 87 -7.91 16.19 4.59
C ILE A 87 -9.44 16.23 4.46
N HIS A 88 -10.08 15.15 4.04
CA HIS A 88 -11.53 15.05 3.88
C HIS A 88 -12.29 14.73 5.17
N LEU A 89 -11.58 14.71 6.30
CA LEU A 89 -12.20 14.58 7.61
C LEU A 89 -13.13 15.80 7.82
N ASN A 90 -14.37 15.58 8.18
CA ASN A 90 -15.33 16.64 8.50
C ASN A 90 -16.26 17.13 7.38
N GLU A 91 -16.27 16.52 6.22
CA GLU A 91 -17.12 16.99 5.10
C GLU A 91 -18.58 16.50 5.16
N ASP A 92 -18.93 15.55 6.05
CA ASP A 92 -20.28 14.98 6.19
C ASP A 92 -20.78 15.09 7.64
N SER A 93 -21.91 15.80 7.83
CA SER A 93 -22.55 16.02 9.14
C SER A 93 -23.36 14.82 9.67
N ASN A 94 -23.63 13.79 8.84
CA ASN A 94 -24.52 12.69 9.19
C ASN A 94 -23.86 11.53 9.94
N VAL A 95 -22.51 11.51 10.01
CA VAL A 95 -21.74 10.48 10.72
C VAL A 95 -20.82 11.15 11.70
N PRO A 96 -20.63 10.59 12.91
CA PRO A 96 -19.69 11.16 13.87
C PRO A 96 -18.27 11.23 13.32
N VAL A 97 -17.61 12.38 13.45
CA VAL A 97 -16.24 12.65 12.95
C VAL A 97 -15.23 11.59 13.42
N TRP A 98 -15.37 11.10 14.65
CA TRP A 98 -14.48 10.05 15.18
C TRP A 98 -14.56 8.75 14.37
N TYR A 99 -15.73 8.42 13.81
CA TYR A 99 -15.90 7.23 13.00
C TYR A 99 -15.10 7.34 11.68
N ASP A 100 -15.26 8.48 11.00
CA ASP A 100 -14.53 8.76 9.76
C ASP A 100 -13.01 8.83 10.03
N ALA A 101 -12.61 9.41 11.19
CA ALA A 101 -11.23 9.40 11.60
C ALA A 101 -10.66 7.99 11.75
N VAL A 102 -11.36 7.10 12.46
CA VAL A 102 -10.92 5.69 12.62
C VAL A 102 -10.80 4.99 11.27
N LEU A 103 -11.76 5.19 10.37
CA LEU A 103 -11.77 4.58 9.05
C LEU A 103 -10.57 5.08 8.22
N LEU A 104 -10.33 6.38 8.17
CA LEU A 104 -9.22 6.99 7.45
C LEU A 104 -7.86 6.56 8.01
N PHE A 105 -7.68 6.63 9.34
CA PHE A 105 -6.44 6.17 9.97
C PHE A 105 -6.17 4.69 9.74
N ALA A 106 -7.19 3.83 9.83
CA ALA A 106 -7.02 2.39 9.56
C ALA A 106 -6.62 2.14 8.10
N SER A 107 -7.22 2.87 7.15
CA SER A 107 -6.88 2.77 5.72
C SER A 107 -5.45 3.23 5.45
N SER A 108 -5.06 4.40 5.96
CA SER A 108 -3.71 4.97 5.85
C SER A 108 -2.67 4.04 6.44
N PHE A 109 -2.94 3.46 7.61
CA PHE A 109 -2.03 2.51 8.25
C PHE A 109 -1.77 1.28 7.38
N ILE A 110 -2.80 0.73 6.73
CA ILE A 110 -2.66 -0.37 5.76
C ILE A 110 -1.75 0.05 4.60
N GLY A 111 -1.95 1.25 4.04
CA GLY A 111 -1.14 1.81 2.96
C GLY A 111 0.32 1.92 3.33
N ILE A 112 0.62 2.53 4.47
CA ILE A 112 1.97 2.69 5.00
C ILE A 112 2.64 1.32 5.19
N VAL A 113 1.96 0.37 5.81
CA VAL A 113 2.51 -0.98 6.03
C VAL A 113 2.83 -1.68 4.71
N MET A 114 1.92 -1.61 3.72
CA MET A 114 2.14 -2.18 2.38
C MET A 114 3.31 -1.50 1.67
N ALA A 115 3.42 -0.17 1.76
CA ALA A 115 4.51 0.60 1.18
C ALA A 115 5.86 0.18 1.77
N PHE A 116 5.99 0.14 3.11
CA PHE A 116 7.24 -0.24 3.76
C PHE A 116 7.67 -1.68 3.45
N VAL A 117 6.74 -2.63 3.46
CA VAL A 117 7.06 -4.03 3.13
C VAL A 117 7.46 -4.16 1.66
N SER A 118 6.76 -3.46 0.76
CA SER A 118 7.08 -3.38 -0.66
C SER A 118 8.47 -2.82 -0.89
N LEU A 119 8.78 -1.68 -0.26
CA LEU A 119 10.09 -1.01 -0.34
C LEU A 119 11.23 -1.91 0.15
N ARG A 120 11.06 -2.58 1.30
CA ARG A 120 12.07 -3.52 1.82
C ARG A 120 12.33 -4.71 0.89
N LYS A 121 11.29 -5.20 0.20
CA LYS A 121 11.47 -6.26 -0.81
C LYS A 121 12.23 -5.74 -2.03
N ALA A 122 11.92 -4.52 -2.49
CA ALA A 122 12.61 -3.85 -3.59
C ALA A 122 14.09 -3.60 -3.24
N GLU A 123 14.37 -3.07 -2.05
CA GLU A 123 15.73 -2.84 -1.54
C GLU A 123 16.58 -4.11 -1.54
N LYS A 124 16.05 -5.20 -1.00
CA LYS A 124 16.72 -6.50 -1.00
C LYS A 124 17.02 -7.02 -2.40
N CYS A 125 16.14 -6.74 -3.36
CA CYS A 125 16.34 -7.12 -4.75
C CYS A 125 17.42 -6.26 -5.40
N LEU A 126 17.36 -4.93 -5.23
CA LEU A 126 18.34 -3.98 -5.76
C LEU A 126 19.73 -4.21 -5.19
N GLY A 127 19.84 -4.51 -3.88
CA GLY A 127 21.12 -4.83 -3.24
C GLY A 127 21.81 -6.09 -3.78
N ARG A 128 21.07 -6.98 -4.45
CA ARG A 128 21.65 -8.14 -5.17
C ARG A 128 22.06 -7.82 -6.60
N LEU A 129 21.56 -6.72 -7.17
CA LEU A 129 21.84 -6.29 -8.54
C LEU A 129 22.93 -5.23 -8.62
N PHE A 130 23.06 -4.40 -7.59
CA PHE A 130 23.98 -3.26 -7.55
C PHE A 130 24.86 -3.31 -6.30
N PRO A 131 26.12 -2.84 -6.38
CA PRO A 131 26.97 -2.72 -5.20
C PRO A 131 26.31 -1.76 -4.18
N ALA A 132 26.46 -2.09 -2.89
CA ALA A 132 25.75 -1.44 -1.77
C ALA A 132 25.79 0.11 -1.79
N LYS A 133 26.90 0.71 -2.23
CA LYS A 133 27.04 2.17 -2.36
C LYS A 133 26.00 2.82 -3.30
N LYS A 134 25.58 2.15 -4.38
CA LYS A 134 24.58 2.70 -5.32
C LYS A 134 23.15 2.58 -4.79
N VAL A 135 22.84 1.54 -4.05
CA VAL A 135 21.49 1.31 -3.48
C VAL A 135 21.13 2.38 -2.46
N THR A 136 22.12 2.83 -1.64
CA THR A 136 21.92 3.88 -0.63
C THR A 136 21.50 5.24 -1.23
N PHE A 137 21.83 5.51 -2.48
CA PHE A 137 21.41 6.75 -3.17
C PHE A 137 20.09 6.61 -3.92
N ILE A 138 19.76 5.40 -4.40
CA ILE A 138 18.55 5.16 -5.18
C ILE A 138 17.30 5.21 -4.29
N ILE A 139 17.35 4.70 -3.07
CA ILE A 139 16.20 4.63 -2.17
C ILE A 139 15.71 6.02 -1.73
N PRO A 140 16.56 6.97 -1.27
CA PRO A 140 16.12 8.32 -0.98
C PRO A 140 15.56 9.04 -2.21
N ALA A 141 16.16 8.84 -3.40
CA ALA A 141 15.68 9.45 -4.64
C ALA A 141 14.30 8.95 -5.12
N ILE A 142 13.80 7.83 -4.57
CA ILE A 142 12.46 7.31 -4.84
C ILE A 142 11.45 7.88 -3.84
N LEU A 143 11.91 8.29 -2.65
CA LEU A 143 11.05 8.77 -1.56
C LEU A 143 10.89 10.31 -1.54
N PHE A 144 11.77 11.03 -2.24
CA PHE A 144 11.81 12.49 -2.39
C PHE A 144 11.87 12.91 -3.86
#